data_d3377aadb3ac7d68091c0e5f569d32a0
#
_entry.id   d3377aadb3ac7d68091c0e5f569d32a0
#
_cell.length_a   1.000
_cell.length_b   1.000
_cell.length_c   1.000
_cell.angle_alpha   90.00
_cell.angle_beta   90.00
_cell.angle_gamma   90.00
#
_symmetry.space_group_name_H-M   'P 1'
#
loop_
_entity.id
_entity.type
_entity.pdbx_description
1 polymer ?
#
loop_
_entity_poly.entity_id
_entity_poly.type
_entity_poly.pdbx_seq_one_letter_code
_entity_poly.pdbx_strand_id
1 'polypeptide(L)'
;FGKFSDLTSIQKETIPLVLEKNNSLIIAPTASGKTEAIMAPACEVLLSNSKTGKNQLKLLYVVPTKALVSDILKRLKDKIEILGLTIGGRTGDTRSFKKNDPQDILITTPESTDSLLSTDPELFSNLEFLIIDELHFLDNTYRGDQLRIIINRIQNNLKNKNLGVYGISATINSPEQVMNRYMKDGTVVKNSNNSREITFIPVDSRNKLYLKKLKKFVLDKKL
;
A
#
# COMPACT_ATOMS: atom_id res chain seq x y z
N PHE A 1 -12.87 5.69 -5.68
CA PHE A 1 -12.30 4.64 -4.85
C PHE A 1 -13.24 4.07 -3.77
N GLY A 2 -14.33 4.71 -3.41
CA GLY A 2 -15.24 4.22 -2.39
C GLY A 2 -16.67 4.69 -2.55
N LYS A 3 -17.60 3.97 -1.93
CA LYS A 3 -19.03 4.33 -1.83
C LYS A 3 -19.32 5.16 -0.58
N PHE A 4 -18.29 5.61 0.14
CA PHE A 4 -18.43 6.34 1.41
C PHE A 4 -18.51 7.84 1.13
N SER A 5 -19.43 8.51 1.84
CA SER A 5 -19.64 9.96 1.76
C SER A 5 -18.57 10.77 2.48
N ASP A 6 -17.92 10.17 3.49
CA ASP A 6 -16.99 10.85 4.37
C ASP A 6 -15.62 10.18 4.40
N LEU A 7 -14.57 11.00 4.45
CA LEU A 7 -13.21 10.53 4.67
C LEU A 7 -13.00 10.15 6.14
N THR A 8 -12.29 9.05 6.36
CA THR A 8 -11.80 8.69 7.70
C THR A 8 -10.74 9.68 8.17
N SER A 9 -10.46 9.75 9.48
CA SER A 9 -9.42 10.64 10.02
C SER A 9 -8.06 10.38 9.36
N ILE A 10 -7.68 9.11 9.19
CA ILE A 10 -6.41 8.73 8.55
C ILE A 10 -6.35 9.20 7.09
N GLN A 11 -7.47 9.19 6.37
CA GLN A 11 -7.53 9.67 4.99
C GLN A 11 -7.40 11.20 4.92
N LYS A 12 -8.07 11.93 5.83
CA LYS A 12 -7.98 13.39 5.89
C LYS A 12 -6.55 13.89 6.12
N GLU A 13 -5.79 13.17 6.95
CA GLU A 13 -4.40 13.52 7.26
C GLU A 13 -3.42 13.06 6.17
N THR A 14 -3.67 11.90 5.55
CA THR A 14 -2.73 11.29 4.58
C THR A 14 -2.86 11.88 3.18
N ILE A 15 -4.08 12.15 2.71
CA ILE A 15 -4.32 12.60 1.32
C ILE A 15 -3.51 13.84 0.94
N PRO A 16 -3.46 14.94 1.75
CA PRO A 16 -2.66 16.11 1.41
C PRO A 16 -1.17 15.79 1.26
N LEU A 17 -0.62 14.95 2.14
CA LEU A 17 0.79 14.56 2.09
C LEU A 17 1.13 13.80 0.80
N VAL A 18 0.21 12.95 0.33
CA VAL A 18 0.42 12.19 -0.91
C VAL A 18 0.32 13.09 -2.15
N LEU A 19 -0.62 14.04 -2.17
CA LEU A 19 -0.76 15.00 -3.26
C LEU A 19 0.50 15.87 -3.41
N GLU A 20 1.14 16.22 -2.30
CA GLU A 20 2.40 17.00 -2.27
C GLU A 20 3.65 16.13 -2.43
N LYS A 21 3.51 14.80 -2.55
CA LYS A 21 4.61 13.82 -2.57
C LYS A 21 5.53 13.88 -1.33
N ASN A 22 4.98 14.26 -0.18
CA ASN A 22 5.69 14.23 1.09
C ASN A 22 5.78 12.79 1.62
N ASN A 23 6.98 12.33 1.92
CA ASN A 23 7.21 11.00 2.48
C ASN A 23 6.40 10.80 3.77
N SER A 24 5.79 9.64 3.94
CA SER A 24 4.93 9.43 5.11
C SER A 24 4.87 7.98 5.57
N LEU A 25 4.85 7.78 6.88
CA LEU A 25 4.60 6.50 7.52
C LEU A 25 3.21 6.51 8.16
N ILE A 26 2.29 5.71 7.60
CA ILE A 26 0.89 5.66 8.00
C ILE A 26 0.66 4.47 8.91
N ILE A 27 0.25 4.73 10.16
CA ILE A 27 0.01 3.70 11.17
C ILE A 27 -1.45 3.78 11.61
N ALA A 28 -2.20 2.75 11.24
CA ALA A 28 -3.61 2.63 11.64
C ALA A 28 -4.05 1.16 11.57
N PRO A 29 -5.09 0.76 12.31
CA PRO A 29 -5.61 -0.61 12.29
C PRO A 29 -5.97 -1.10 10.88
N THR A 30 -6.09 -2.41 10.72
CA THR A 30 -6.63 -3.01 9.48
C THR A 30 -8.03 -2.46 9.17
N ALA A 31 -8.37 -2.37 7.90
CA ALA A 31 -9.66 -1.83 7.44
C ALA A 31 -9.96 -0.37 7.82
N SER A 32 -8.95 0.45 8.13
CA SER A 32 -9.10 1.89 8.39
C SER A 32 -9.05 2.77 7.13
N GLY A 33 -8.87 2.16 5.95
CA GLY A 33 -8.79 2.87 4.67
C GLY A 33 -7.39 3.40 4.32
N LYS A 34 -6.31 2.83 4.91
CA LYS A 34 -4.91 3.23 4.63
C LYS A 34 -4.53 3.11 3.16
N THR A 35 -4.88 1.99 2.54
CA THR A 35 -4.57 1.74 1.12
C THR A 35 -5.22 2.80 0.23
N GLU A 36 -6.49 3.08 0.46
CA GLU A 36 -7.24 4.09 -0.28
C GLU A 36 -6.71 5.50 -0.01
N ALA A 37 -6.25 5.78 1.22
CA ALA A 37 -5.67 7.07 1.61
C ALA A 37 -4.43 7.45 0.79
N ILE A 38 -3.68 6.45 0.30
CA ILE A 38 -2.50 6.68 -0.55
C ILE A 38 -2.82 6.47 -2.02
N MET A 39 -3.51 5.38 -2.36
CA MET A 39 -3.72 5.02 -3.77
C MET A 39 -4.60 6.02 -4.51
N ALA A 40 -5.65 6.55 -3.88
CA ALA A 40 -6.55 7.49 -4.55
C ALA A 40 -5.83 8.80 -4.95
N PRO A 41 -5.15 9.53 -4.03
CA PRO A 41 -4.42 10.73 -4.40
C PRO A 41 -3.20 10.46 -5.30
N ALA A 42 -2.53 9.32 -5.16
CA ALA A 42 -1.45 8.94 -6.07
C ALA A 42 -1.97 8.76 -7.51
N CYS A 43 -3.10 8.08 -7.71
CA CYS A 43 -3.73 7.97 -9.02
C CYS A 43 -4.13 9.34 -9.59
N GLU A 44 -4.66 10.25 -8.78
CA GLU A 44 -5.00 11.62 -9.19
C GLU A 44 -3.78 12.37 -9.73
N VAL A 45 -2.64 12.29 -9.01
CA VAL A 45 -1.38 12.90 -9.46
C VAL A 45 -0.90 12.27 -10.76
N LEU A 46 -0.97 10.94 -10.89
CA LEU A 46 -0.55 10.24 -12.11
C LEU A 46 -1.40 10.63 -13.31
N LEU A 47 -2.71 10.79 -13.15
CA LEU A 47 -3.63 11.23 -14.20
C LEU A 47 -3.37 12.68 -14.61
N SER A 48 -3.15 13.56 -13.65
CA SER A 48 -2.87 14.98 -13.90
C SER A 48 -1.54 15.19 -14.63
N ASN A 49 -0.56 14.30 -14.41
CA ASN A 49 0.76 14.34 -15.04
C ASN A 49 0.84 13.51 -16.34
N SER A 50 -0.26 12.86 -16.75
CA SER A 50 -0.27 12.00 -17.95
C SER A 50 -0.15 12.85 -19.22
N LYS A 51 1.10 13.08 -19.65
CA LYS A 51 1.39 13.48 -21.02
C LYS A 51 1.30 12.22 -21.88
N THR A 52 0.58 12.29 -23.00
CA THR A 52 0.50 11.23 -24.02
C THR A 52 1.91 10.79 -24.41
N GLY A 53 2.32 9.61 -23.95
CA GLY A 53 3.65 9.06 -24.19
C GLY A 53 3.69 7.56 -23.96
N LYS A 54 4.85 6.93 -24.15
CA LYS A 54 5.06 5.51 -23.91
C LYS A 54 4.61 5.11 -22.49
N ASN A 55 4.01 3.94 -22.36
CA ASN A 55 3.70 3.32 -21.09
C ASN A 55 4.95 3.25 -20.22
N GLN A 56 4.88 3.71 -18.99
CA GLN A 56 6.01 3.81 -18.06
C GLN A 56 5.56 3.46 -16.66
N LEU A 57 6.39 2.72 -15.94
CA LEU A 57 6.15 2.46 -14.51
C LEU A 57 6.29 3.75 -13.71
N LYS A 58 5.22 4.15 -13.05
CA LYS A 58 5.14 5.39 -12.25
C LYS A 58 4.90 5.12 -10.76
N LEU A 59 4.24 4.00 -10.43
CA LEU A 59 3.96 3.63 -9.06
C LEU A 59 4.39 2.19 -8.78
N LEU A 60 5.25 2.00 -7.78
CA LEU A 60 5.66 0.72 -7.26
C LEU A 60 5.00 0.46 -5.91
N TYR A 61 4.25 -0.64 -5.80
CA TYR A 61 3.59 -1.09 -4.58
C TYR A 61 4.22 -2.40 -4.10
N VAL A 62 4.96 -2.34 -3.00
CA VAL A 62 5.70 -3.47 -2.44
C VAL A 62 4.96 -4.05 -1.26
N VAL A 63 4.73 -5.37 -1.28
CA VAL A 63 4.09 -6.12 -0.20
C VAL A 63 4.96 -7.29 0.25
N PRO A 64 4.83 -7.75 1.52
CA PRO A 64 5.71 -8.79 2.05
C PRO A 64 5.48 -10.19 1.47
N THR A 65 4.34 -10.50 0.89
CA THR A 65 4.04 -11.86 0.43
C THR A 65 3.39 -11.91 -0.96
N LYS A 66 3.60 -13.02 -1.67
CA LYS A 66 2.96 -13.28 -2.98
C LYS A 66 1.43 -13.31 -2.89
N ALA A 67 0.89 -13.82 -1.78
CA ALA A 67 -0.56 -13.86 -1.55
C ALA A 67 -1.15 -12.46 -1.48
N LEU A 68 -0.46 -11.52 -0.81
CA LEU A 68 -0.86 -10.11 -0.75
C LEU A 68 -0.78 -9.43 -2.12
N VAL A 69 0.21 -9.77 -2.97
CA VAL A 69 0.25 -9.26 -4.35
C VAL A 69 -1.05 -9.61 -5.09
N SER A 70 -1.47 -10.86 -5.02
CA SER A 70 -2.69 -11.33 -5.71
C SER A 70 -3.96 -10.70 -5.13
N ASP A 71 -4.03 -10.56 -3.81
CA ASP A 71 -5.20 -9.95 -3.13
C ASP A 71 -5.33 -8.46 -3.46
N ILE A 72 -4.25 -7.69 -3.34
CA ILE A 72 -4.24 -6.26 -3.64
C ILE A 72 -4.52 -6.02 -5.12
N LEU A 73 -3.90 -6.80 -6.00
CA LEU A 73 -4.15 -6.70 -7.45
C LEU A 73 -5.63 -6.93 -7.77
N LYS A 74 -6.24 -8.00 -7.23
CA LYS A 74 -7.66 -8.29 -7.42
C LYS A 74 -8.56 -7.18 -6.90
N ARG A 75 -8.22 -6.59 -5.76
CA ARG A 75 -9.01 -5.53 -5.11
C ARG A 75 -8.92 -4.18 -5.81
N LEU A 76 -7.76 -3.86 -6.42
CA LEU A 76 -7.51 -2.55 -7.01
C LEU A 76 -7.73 -2.52 -8.53
N LYS A 77 -7.60 -3.64 -9.23
CA LYS A 77 -7.56 -3.70 -10.70
C LYS A 77 -8.72 -2.95 -11.35
N ASP A 78 -9.95 -3.34 -11.07
CA ASP A 78 -11.12 -2.73 -11.70
C ASP A 78 -11.23 -1.22 -11.39
N LYS A 79 -10.86 -0.80 -10.17
CA LYS A 79 -10.89 0.60 -9.75
C LYS A 79 -9.87 1.45 -10.51
N ILE A 80 -8.68 0.90 -10.74
CA ILE A 80 -7.57 1.56 -11.43
C ILE A 80 -7.87 1.63 -12.94
N GLU A 81 -8.36 0.54 -13.54
CA GLU A 81 -8.68 0.47 -14.97
C GLU A 81 -9.84 1.41 -15.34
N ILE A 82 -10.85 1.58 -14.47
CA ILE A 82 -11.92 2.58 -14.65
C ILE A 82 -11.37 4.01 -14.72
N LEU A 83 -10.27 4.30 -14.02
CA LEU A 83 -9.61 5.61 -14.07
C LEU A 83 -8.76 5.81 -15.35
N GLY A 84 -8.60 4.77 -16.18
CA GLY A 84 -7.75 4.82 -17.37
C GLY A 84 -6.26 4.55 -17.08
N LEU A 85 -5.89 4.12 -15.88
CA LEU A 85 -4.54 3.68 -15.53
C LEU A 85 -4.41 2.17 -15.67
N THR A 86 -3.19 1.70 -15.88
CA THR A 86 -2.89 0.29 -16.05
C THR A 86 -2.17 -0.26 -14.81
N ILE A 87 -2.50 -1.51 -14.41
CA ILE A 87 -1.96 -2.15 -13.22
C ILE A 87 -1.55 -3.59 -13.50
N GLY A 88 -0.40 -4.01 -13.01
CA GLY A 88 0.09 -5.38 -13.13
C GLY A 88 0.74 -5.88 -11.85
N GLY A 89 0.78 -7.21 -11.71
CA GLY A 89 1.44 -7.89 -10.60
C GLY A 89 2.62 -8.72 -11.09
N ARG A 90 3.69 -8.76 -10.29
CA ARG A 90 4.85 -9.61 -10.55
C ARG A 90 5.37 -10.26 -9.28
N THR A 91 5.43 -11.58 -9.32
CA THR A 91 6.09 -12.44 -8.32
C THR A 91 6.78 -13.57 -9.07
N GLY A 92 7.39 -14.53 -8.35
CA GLY A 92 7.90 -15.75 -8.98
C GLY A 92 6.81 -16.50 -9.77
N ASP A 93 5.56 -16.45 -9.30
CA ASP A 93 4.44 -17.23 -9.86
C ASP A 93 3.49 -16.37 -10.72
N THR A 94 3.40 -15.08 -10.46
CA THR A 94 2.51 -14.14 -11.16
C THR A 94 3.32 -13.24 -12.09
N ARG A 95 2.94 -13.17 -13.38
CA ARG A 95 3.65 -12.38 -14.40
C ARG A 95 2.66 -11.57 -15.26
N SER A 96 1.71 -10.89 -14.65
CA SER A 96 0.80 -10.01 -15.40
C SER A 96 1.43 -8.66 -15.76
N PHE A 97 2.55 -8.29 -15.11
CA PHE A 97 3.33 -7.11 -15.46
C PHE A 97 4.25 -7.39 -16.67
N LYS A 98 4.21 -6.54 -17.68
CA LYS A 98 4.96 -6.65 -18.93
C LYS A 98 6.12 -5.65 -18.94
N LYS A 99 7.36 -6.13 -19.05
CA LYS A 99 8.55 -5.25 -19.11
C LYS A 99 8.61 -4.37 -20.38
N ASN A 100 8.24 -4.94 -21.53
CA ASN A 100 8.33 -4.25 -22.83
C ASN A 100 7.18 -3.26 -23.07
N ASP A 101 6.11 -3.38 -22.27
CA ASP A 101 4.94 -2.50 -22.26
C ASP A 101 4.47 -2.34 -20.81
N PRO A 102 5.25 -1.60 -19.99
CA PRO A 102 5.07 -1.56 -18.56
C PRO A 102 3.75 -0.86 -18.21
N GLN A 103 3.00 -1.45 -17.28
CA GLN A 103 1.86 -0.81 -16.69
C GLN A 103 2.30 0.36 -15.81
N ASP A 104 1.40 1.34 -15.62
CA ASP A 104 1.63 2.51 -14.76
C ASP A 104 1.91 2.10 -13.31
N ILE A 105 1.27 1.01 -12.85
CA ILE A 105 1.33 0.54 -11.47
C ILE A 105 1.81 -0.91 -11.44
N LEU A 106 2.84 -1.18 -10.64
CA LEU A 106 3.34 -2.53 -10.37
C LEU A 106 3.13 -2.89 -8.90
N ILE A 107 2.43 -4.01 -8.63
CA ILE A 107 2.35 -4.63 -7.30
C ILE A 107 3.30 -5.83 -7.26
N THR A 108 4.19 -5.88 -6.26
CA THR A 108 5.25 -6.89 -6.23
C THR A 108 5.78 -7.15 -4.81
N THR A 109 6.76 -8.05 -4.68
CA THR A 109 7.51 -8.31 -3.44
C THR A 109 8.92 -7.72 -3.52
N PRO A 110 9.63 -7.55 -2.38
CA PRO A 110 11.02 -7.07 -2.37
C PRO A 110 11.93 -7.87 -3.30
N GLU A 111 11.86 -9.19 -3.28
CA GLU A 111 12.71 -10.08 -4.09
C GLU A 111 12.46 -9.91 -5.59
N SER A 112 11.18 -9.75 -5.97
CA SER A 112 10.82 -9.53 -7.37
C SER A 112 11.21 -8.14 -7.84
N THR A 113 11.17 -7.14 -6.96
CA THR A 113 11.67 -5.78 -7.23
C THR A 113 13.17 -5.81 -7.48
N ASP A 114 13.94 -6.48 -6.61
CA ASP A 114 15.40 -6.61 -6.75
C ASP A 114 15.80 -7.30 -8.05
N SER A 115 15.11 -8.39 -8.40
CA SER A 115 15.30 -9.09 -9.66
C SER A 115 15.03 -8.19 -10.88
N LEU A 116 13.97 -7.38 -10.84
CA LEU A 116 13.64 -6.42 -11.89
C LEU A 116 14.70 -5.33 -11.99
N LEU A 117 15.07 -4.73 -10.85
CA LEU A 117 16.04 -3.64 -10.78
C LEU A 117 17.43 -4.09 -11.21
N SER A 118 17.77 -5.36 -11.04
CA SER A 118 19.05 -5.93 -11.49
C SER A 118 19.08 -6.22 -12.99
N THR A 119 17.93 -6.55 -13.59
CA THR A 119 17.84 -6.90 -15.02
C THR A 119 17.43 -5.73 -15.91
N ASP A 120 16.72 -4.75 -15.37
CA ASP A 120 16.17 -3.59 -16.11
C ASP A 120 16.03 -2.38 -15.17
N PRO A 121 17.15 -1.75 -14.79
CA PRO A 121 17.12 -0.60 -13.89
C PRO A 121 16.37 0.61 -14.49
N GLU A 122 16.40 0.80 -15.80
CA GLU A 122 15.73 1.89 -16.49
C GLU A 122 14.19 1.86 -16.33
N LEU A 123 13.60 0.69 -16.06
CA LEU A 123 12.18 0.54 -15.77
C LEU A 123 11.72 1.45 -14.63
N PHE A 124 12.58 1.71 -13.66
CA PHE A 124 12.28 2.53 -12.47
C PHE A 124 12.64 4.01 -12.63
N SER A 125 13.21 4.42 -13.75
CA SER A 125 13.74 5.77 -13.95
C SER A 125 12.69 6.90 -13.88
N ASN A 126 11.42 6.57 -14.13
CA ASN A 126 10.30 7.52 -14.09
C ASN A 126 9.33 7.27 -12.93
N LEU A 127 9.79 6.55 -11.89
CA LEU A 127 8.96 6.25 -10.72
C LEU A 127 8.65 7.54 -9.95
N GLU A 128 7.38 7.72 -9.63
CA GLU A 128 6.87 8.88 -8.88
C GLU A 128 6.42 8.51 -7.47
N PHE A 129 5.97 7.27 -7.27
CA PHE A 129 5.46 6.77 -6.00
C PHE A 129 6.04 5.39 -5.66
N LEU A 130 6.48 5.22 -4.42
CA LEU A 130 6.86 3.95 -3.82
C LEU A 130 6.03 3.73 -2.57
N ILE A 131 5.22 2.68 -2.56
CA ILE A 131 4.39 2.29 -1.42
C ILE A 131 4.91 0.98 -0.86
N ILE A 132 5.11 0.92 0.44
CA ILE A 132 5.55 -0.27 1.18
C ILE A 132 4.44 -0.64 2.14
N ASP A 133 3.70 -1.70 1.81
CA ASP A 133 2.59 -2.14 2.65
C ASP A 133 3.04 -3.19 3.67
N GLU A 134 2.32 -3.22 4.79
CA GLU A 134 2.59 -4.12 5.93
C GLU A 134 4.07 -4.06 6.37
N LEU A 135 4.62 -2.85 6.44
CA LEU A 135 6.04 -2.60 6.73
C LEU A 135 6.53 -3.32 7.99
N HIS A 136 5.66 -3.54 8.99
CA HIS A 136 5.99 -4.25 10.22
C HIS A 136 6.42 -5.72 10.01
N PHE A 137 6.04 -6.35 8.89
CA PHE A 137 6.54 -7.69 8.54
C PHE A 137 7.91 -7.68 7.86
N LEU A 138 8.37 -6.53 7.40
CA LEU A 138 9.66 -6.37 6.73
C LEU A 138 10.70 -5.77 7.67
N ASP A 139 10.32 -4.81 8.50
CA ASP A 139 11.24 -4.10 9.37
C ASP A 139 11.95 -5.05 10.36
N ASN A 140 13.22 -4.78 10.64
CA ASN A 140 14.10 -5.62 11.45
C ASN A 140 14.29 -7.07 10.93
N THR A 141 14.11 -7.29 9.63
CA THR A 141 14.39 -8.56 8.97
C THR A 141 15.38 -8.37 7.81
N TYR A 142 16.00 -9.47 7.37
CA TYR A 142 16.84 -9.46 6.16
C TYR A 142 16.12 -8.84 4.94
N ARG A 143 14.83 -9.08 4.79
CA ARG A 143 14.01 -8.52 3.70
C ARG A 143 13.82 -7.01 3.82
N GLY A 144 13.76 -6.49 5.04
CA GLY A 144 13.77 -5.05 5.29
C GLY A 144 15.09 -4.41 4.92
N ASP A 145 16.22 -5.08 5.21
CA ASP A 145 17.54 -4.63 4.79
C ASP A 145 17.68 -4.61 3.28
N GLN A 146 17.25 -5.68 2.60
CA GLN A 146 17.17 -5.76 1.15
C GLN A 146 16.33 -4.61 0.58
N LEU A 147 15.15 -4.36 1.16
CA LEU A 147 14.27 -3.30 0.69
C LEU A 147 14.91 -1.90 0.80
N ARG A 148 15.65 -1.62 1.88
CA ARG A 148 16.40 -0.35 2.02
C ARG A 148 17.44 -0.17 0.93
N ILE A 149 18.15 -1.24 0.56
CA ILE A 149 19.10 -1.23 -0.55
C ILE A 149 18.37 -0.97 -1.87
N ILE A 150 17.24 -1.63 -2.11
CA ILE A 150 16.40 -1.44 -3.30
C ILE A 150 15.95 0.02 -3.41
N ILE A 151 15.45 0.62 -2.33
CA ILE A 151 15.02 2.03 -2.29
C ILE A 151 16.16 2.96 -2.71
N ASN A 152 17.34 2.79 -2.12
CA ASN A 152 18.51 3.61 -2.47
C ASN A 152 18.91 3.44 -3.94
N ARG A 153 18.88 2.21 -4.48
CA ARG A 153 19.18 1.94 -5.89
C ARG A 153 18.17 2.60 -6.82
N ILE A 154 16.88 2.54 -6.48
CA ILE A 154 15.82 3.22 -7.23
C ILE A 154 16.06 4.73 -7.22
N GLN A 155 16.26 5.34 -6.05
CA GLN A 155 16.49 6.79 -5.91
C GLN A 155 17.70 7.28 -6.73
N ASN A 156 18.77 6.49 -6.79
CA ASN A 156 19.95 6.81 -7.60
C ASN A 156 19.68 6.74 -9.11
N ASN A 157 18.68 5.96 -9.54
CA ASN A 157 18.35 5.71 -10.95
C ASN A 157 17.27 6.65 -11.49
N LEU A 158 16.64 7.46 -10.63
CA LEU A 158 15.56 8.35 -11.03
C LEU A 158 16.05 9.49 -11.93
N LYS A 159 15.35 9.71 -13.02
CA LYS A 159 15.53 10.90 -13.89
C LYS A 159 15.02 12.17 -13.21
N ASN A 160 13.90 12.06 -12.51
CA ASN A 160 13.36 13.14 -11.68
C ASN A 160 13.43 12.70 -10.22
N LYS A 161 14.20 13.40 -9.39
CA LYS A 161 14.43 13.02 -7.98
C LYS A 161 13.23 13.31 -7.04
N ASN A 162 12.04 13.39 -7.56
CA ASN A 162 10.81 13.66 -6.80
C ASN A 162 9.99 12.39 -6.58
N LEU A 163 10.55 11.43 -5.82
CA LEU A 163 9.90 10.18 -5.43
C LEU A 163 9.22 10.34 -4.07
N GLY A 164 7.90 10.19 -4.02
CA GLY A 164 7.18 10.03 -2.75
C GLY A 164 7.29 8.59 -2.24
N VAL A 165 7.75 8.41 -1.01
CA VAL A 165 7.89 7.11 -0.34
C VAL A 165 6.90 7.01 0.82
N TYR A 166 6.07 5.96 0.81
CA TYR A 166 4.99 5.77 1.77
C TYR A 166 5.07 4.39 2.42
N GLY A 167 5.15 4.36 3.74
CA GLY A 167 5.05 3.13 4.53
C GLY A 167 3.64 2.97 5.10
N ILE A 168 3.08 1.77 5.02
CA ILE A 168 1.80 1.41 5.62
C ILE A 168 2.04 0.33 6.66
N SER A 169 1.44 0.50 7.85
CA SER A 169 1.53 -0.52 8.89
C SER A 169 0.31 -0.52 9.80
N ALA A 170 0.01 -1.67 10.41
CA ALA A 170 -1.01 -1.77 11.45
C ALA A 170 -0.48 -1.31 12.81
N THR A 171 0.74 -1.73 13.14
CA THR A 171 1.41 -1.43 14.41
C THR A 171 2.90 -1.26 14.18
N ILE A 172 3.52 -0.28 14.80
CA ILE A 172 4.98 -0.07 14.78
C ILE A 172 5.43 0.46 16.13
N ASN A 173 6.47 -0.15 16.67
CA ASN A 173 7.24 0.39 17.79
C ASN A 173 8.26 1.39 17.23
N SER A 174 8.42 2.55 17.88
CA SER A 174 9.36 3.60 17.48
C SER A 174 9.20 4.05 16.01
N PRO A 175 8.04 4.61 15.63
CA PRO A 175 7.71 4.95 14.24
C PRO A 175 8.71 5.88 13.56
N GLU A 176 9.25 6.85 14.29
CA GLU A 176 10.22 7.80 13.77
C GLU A 176 11.53 7.10 13.35
N GLN A 177 11.98 6.11 14.14
CA GLN A 177 13.15 5.31 13.80
C GLN A 177 12.90 4.44 12.56
N VAL A 178 11.71 3.82 12.48
CA VAL A 178 11.31 3.01 11.30
C VAL A 178 11.23 3.91 10.07
N MET A 179 10.57 5.05 10.18
CA MET A 179 10.47 6.01 9.07
C MET A 179 11.85 6.38 8.55
N ASN A 180 12.78 6.79 9.43
CA ASN A 180 14.13 7.22 9.05
C ASN A 180 14.97 6.11 8.39
N ARG A 181 14.62 4.83 8.59
CA ARG A 181 15.28 3.70 7.92
C ARG A 181 14.89 3.55 6.45
N TYR A 182 13.66 3.91 6.09
CA TYR A 182 13.10 3.66 4.75
C TYR A 182 12.89 4.94 3.93
N MET A 183 12.72 6.06 4.60
CA MET A 183 12.45 7.35 3.94
C MET A 183 13.08 8.50 4.74
N LYS A 184 13.60 9.49 4.03
CA LYS A 184 14.14 10.71 4.64
C LYS A 184 13.05 11.77 4.72
N ASP A 185 13.13 12.64 5.72
CA ASP A 185 12.28 13.83 5.85
C ASP A 185 10.78 13.54 5.72
N GLY A 186 10.31 12.49 6.42
CA GLY A 186 8.93 12.06 6.34
C GLY A 186 8.08 12.51 7.53
N THR A 187 6.77 12.32 7.39
CA THR A 187 5.76 12.57 8.45
C THR A 187 5.17 11.24 8.93
N VAL A 188 5.07 11.07 10.24
CA VAL A 188 4.35 9.93 10.84
C VAL A 188 2.89 10.32 11.05
N VAL A 189 1.98 9.61 10.38
CA VAL A 189 0.53 9.76 10.54
C VAL A 189 -0.01 8.60 11.36
N LYS A 190 -0.58 8.89 12.53
CA LYS A 190 -1.15 7.89 13.44
C LYS A 190 -2.63 8.15 13.64
N ASN A 191 -3.45 7.13 13.49
CA ASN A 191 -4.84 7.23 13.95
C ASN A 191 -4.89 7.02 15.46
N SER A 192 -5.04 8.10 16.21
CA SER A 192 -5.13 8.09 17.68
C SER A 192 -6.55 7.73 18.21
N ASN A 193 -7.57 7.68 17.34
CA ASN A 193 -8.98 7.70 17.78
C ASN A 193 -9.80 6.44 17.46
N ASN A 194 -9.22 5.29 17.16
CA ASN A 194 -9.99 4.05 17.02
C ASN A 194 -9.72 3.08 18.17
N SER A 195 -10.22 3.38 19.34
CA SER A 195 -10.61 2.34 20.30
C SER A 195 -11.81 1.60 19.69
N ARG A 196 -11.57 0.51 18.95
CA ARG A 196 -12.65 -0.44 18.67
C ARG A 196 -13.09 -0.99 20.01
N GLU A 197 -14.33 -0.76 20.37
CA GLU A 197 -14.93 -1.39 21.55
C GLU A 197 -15.04 -2.90 21.23
N ILE A 198 -14.13 -3.68 21.82
CA ILE A 198 -14.12 -5.14 21.65
C ILE A 198 -14.95 -5.71 22.81
N THR A 199 -16.15 -6.15 22.51
CA THR A 199 -16.97 -6.87 23.47
C THR A 199 -16.70 -8.36 23.36
N PHE A 200 -16.08 -8.95 24.39
CA PHE A 200 -15.92 -10.40 24.49
C PHE A 200 -17.23 -11.03 24.95
N ILE A 201 -17.85 -11.81 24.09
CA ILE A 201 -19.05 -12.58 24.41
C ILE A 201 -18.61 -14.04 24.59
N PRO A 202 -18.50 -14.57 25.81
CA PRO A 202 -18.19 -15.97 26.03
C PRO A 202 -19.33 -16.84 25.50
N VAL A 203 -19.02 -17.72 24.56
CA VAL A 203 -19.99 -18.65 23.95
C VAL A 203 -19.66 -20.07 24.40
N ASP A 204 -20.57 -20.71 25.12
CA ASP A 204 -20.52 -22.15 25.34
C ASP A 204 -20.93 -22.85 24.05
N SER A 205 -19.95 -23.43 23.35
CA SER A 205 -20.17 -24.12 22.06
C SER A 205 -21.14 -25.31 22.16
N ARG A 206 -21.42 -25.81 23.36
CA ARG A 206 -22.39 -26.89 23.64
C ARG A 206 -23.83 -26.40 23.70
N ASN A 207 -24.06 -25.09 23.85
CA ASN A 207 -25.40 -24.55 24.02
C ASN A 207 -25.95 -24.01 22.68
N LYS A 208 -26.74 -24.83 21.98
CA LYS A 208 -27.39 -24.49 20.71
C LYS A 208 -28.29 -23.24 20.78
N LEU A 209 -28.84 -22.92 21.94
CA LEU A 209 -29.67 -21.72 22.15
C LEU A 209 -28.82 -20.43 22.09
N TYR A 210 -27.59 -20.51 22.55
CA TYR A 210 -26.65 -19.39 22.54
C TYR A 210 -26.20 -19.06 21.12
N LEU A 211 -25.95 -20.07 20.31
CA LEU A 211 -25.63 -19.89 18.87
C LEU A 211 -26.76 -19.22 18.09
N LYS A 212 -28.02 -19.54 18.41
CA LYS A 212 -29.18 -18.84 17.83
C LYS A 212 -29.22 -17.35 18.24
N LYS A 213 -28.96 -17.04 19.52
CA LYS A 213 -28.91 -15.65 20.02
C LYS A 213 -27.76 -14.87 19.39
N LEU A 214 -26.59 -15.46 19.24
CA LEU A 214 -25.44 -14.86 18.58
C LEU A 214 -25.74 -14.55 17.10
N LYS A 215 -26.35 -15.51 16.39
CA LYS A 215 -26.76 -15.31 15.00
C LYS A 215 -27.76 -14.17 14.83
N LYS A 216 -28.72 -14.04 15.74
CA LYS A 216 -29.67 -12.93 15.78
C LYS A 216 -28.98 -11.60 16.05
N PHE A 217 -28.03 -11.55 17.03
CA PHE A 217 -27.28 -10.34 17.38
C PHE A 217 -26.41 -9.84 16.21
N VAL A 218 -25.74 -10.73 15.48
CA VAL A 218 -24.95 -10.39 14.30
C VAL A 218 -25.83 -9.85 13.16
N LEU A 219 -27.00 -10.44 12.95
CA LEU A 219 -27.96 -9.99 11.92
C LEU A 219 -28.60 -8.63 12.28
N ASP A 220 -28.95 -8.41 13.55
CA ASP A 220 -29.56 -7.15 14.00
C ASP A 220 -28.57 -5.97 13.98
N LYS A 221 -27.28 -6.22 14.15
CA LYS A 221 -26.21 -5.20 14.12
C LYS A 221 -25.66 -4.93 12.72
N LYS A 222 -26.11 -5.63 11.67
CA LYS A 222 -25.59 -5.53 10.28
C LYS A 222 -24.06 -5.61 10.19
N LEU A 223 -23.45 -6.45 11.02
CA LEU A 223 -22.02 -6.75 11.03
C LEU A 223 -21.68 -7.83 9.99
#